data_3095430ef01843da337f549346326104
#
_entry.id   3095430ef01843da337f549346326104
#
_cell.length_a   1.000
_cell.length_b   1.000
_cell.length_c   1.000
_cell.angle_alpha   90.00
_cell.angle_beta   90.00
_cell.angle_gamma   90.00
#
_symmetry.space_group_name_H-M   'P 1'
#
loop_
_entity.id
_entity.type
_entity.pdbx_description
1 polymer ?
#
loop_
_entity_poly.entity_id
_entity_poly.type
_entity_poly.pdbx_seq_one_letter_code
_entity_poly.pdbx_strand_id
1 'polypeptide(L)'
;MRGRGSASNPKNRFEAIERVPEPPECSDEISSPQTQFLTDSSKSIIAYNDSPDVGFDASVNPYRGCEHGCVYCYARPTHEYLGFSSGLDFETKIMVKENAADLLRKEFSSPKWRPQLLGMSGVTDCYQPVEKKKQITRRCLEVCLEFRNPVVIVTKNYLATRDIDILSELARYDCIGVTISLTTLDQKLSSLLEPRASRPARRLAAIKTFADAGIPIGYLQAPMIPGLTDAEAPAIAQAAASAGATFAGYVALRLPFAVKTLFEQWLEQHFPDRKEKILNRIRAIRGGKLNDANFKSRMRGEGIFAEQMKELFQLAIRKAGITRRWPEFSTEHFRRPSYSPQLGLFDP
;
A
#
# COMPACT_ATOMS: atom_id res chain seq x y z
N MET A 1 -0.92 14.40 17.67
CA MET A 1 -0.72 13.13 18.43
C MET A 1 0.57 12.47 17.98
N ARG A 2 1.45 12.07 18.92
CA ARG A 2 2.71 11.39 18.55
C ARG A 2 2.41 10.00 17.94
N GLY A 3 3.07 9.68 16.81
CA GLY A 3 2.99 8.36 16.18
C GLY A 3 1.69 8.06 15.42
N ARG A 4 0.88 9.07 15.11
CA ARG A 4 -0.33 8.96 14.29
C ARG A 4 -0.29 10.01 13.18
N GLY A 5 -0.83 9.65 12.00
CA GLY A 5 -0.90 10.54 10.85
C GLY A 5 -2.10 11.47 10.90
N SER A 6 -3.21 11.02 11.49
CA SER A 6 -4.40 11.83 11.71
C SER A 6 -4.45 12.36 13.14
N ALA A 7 -4.88 13.61 13.30
CA ALA A 7 -5.10 14.24 14.61
C ALA A 7 -6.56 14.07 15.10
N SER A 8 -7.49 13.69 14.23
CA SER A 8 -8.93 13.69 14.52
C SER A 8 -9.66 12.57 13.79
N ASN A 9 -10.94 12.39 14.14
CA ASN A 9 -11.89 11.53 13.46
C ASN A 9 -12.93 12.41 12.73
N PRO A 10 -12.80 12.63 11.40
CA PRO A 10 -13.86 13.23 10.61
C PRO A 10 -15.16 12.43 10.71
N LYS A 11 -16.30 13.10 10.52
CA LYS A 11 -17.61 12.45 10.49
C LYS A 11 -17.68 11.38 9.40
N ASN A 12 -18.25 10.23 9.76
CA ASN A 12 -18.53 9.16 8.80
C ASN A 12 -19.64 9.60 7.84
N ARG A 13 -19.47 9.37 6.54
CA ARG A 13 -20.41 9.78 5.49
C ARG A 13 -21.72 9.00 5.48
N PHE A 14 -21.73 7.81 6.06
CA PHE A 14 -22.89 6.89 6.04
C PHE A 14 -23.65 6.85 7.36
N GLU A 15 -23.12 7.49 8.43
CA GLU A 15 -23.77 7.53 9.74
C GLU A 15 -24.35 8.93 10.03
N ALA A 16 -25.61 8.96 10.48
CA ALA A 16 -26.27 10.19 10.93
C ALA A 16 -25.76 10.65 12.30
N ILE A 17 -25.24 9.73 13.11
CA ILE A 17 -24.81 9.98 14.49
C ILE A 17 -23.34 10.42 14.48
N GLU A 18 -23.07 11.56 15.12
CA GLU A 18 -21.72 12.04 15.36
C GLU A 18 -21.27 11.63 16.77
N ARG A 19 -20.14 10.93 16.85
CA ARG A 19 -19.52 10.60 18.14
C ARG A 19 -18.56 11.72 18.50
N VAL A 20 -18.96 12.57 19.42
CA VAL A 20 -18.10 13.61 19.99
C VAL A 20 -17.38 12.99 21.18
N PRO A 21 -16.03 12.88 21.18
CA PRO A 21 -15.30 12.44 22.35
C PRO A 21 -15.52 13.43 23.48
N GLU A 22 -15.90 12.95 24.67
CA GLU A 22 -15.87 13.78 25.85
C GLU A 22 -14.42 14.22 26.12
N PRO A 23 -14.17 15.51 26.40
CA PRO A 23 -12.86 15.95 26.81
C PRO A 23 -12.50 15.24 28.12
N PRO A 24 -11.26 14.71 28.28
CA PRO A 24 -10.83 14.10 29.51
C PRO A 24 -10.91 15.10 30.65
N GLU A 25 -11.61 14.75 31.74
CA GLU A 25 -11.89 15.65 32.85
C GLU A 25 -10.64 16.14 33.59
N CYS A 26 -9.52 15.46 33.52
CA CYS A 26 -8.22 15.88 34.08
C CYS A 26 -7.10 14.97 33.56
N SER A 27 -6.43 15.28 32.49
CA SER A 27 -5.06 14.80 32.26
C SER A 27 -4.32 15.69 31.27
N ASP A 28 -3.18 16.21 31.69
CA ASP A 28 -2.26 16.99 30.89
C ASP A 28 -1.57 16.18 29.76
N GLU A 29 -1.85 14.88 29.67
CA GLU A 29 -1.31 14.00 28.63
C GLU A 29 -2.42 13.47 27.73
N ILE A 30 -2.55 14.06 26.55
CA ILE A 30 -3.29 13.44 25.43
C ILE A 30 -2.51 12.19 25.01
N SER A 31 -2.77 11.07 25.65
CA SER A 31 -2.18 9.79 25.26
C SER A 31 -2.63 9.41 23.85
N SER A 32 -1.70 8.95 23.04
CA SER A 32 -2.05 8.42 21.70
C SER A 32 -2.97 7.21 21.87
N PRO A 33 -4.14 7.14 21.20
CA PRO A 33 -5.07 6.03 21.35
C PRO A 33 -4.39 4.70 20.98
N GLN A 34 -4.61 3.70 21.83
CA GLN A 34 -4.09 2.35 21.59
C GLN A 34 -4.77 1.71 20.38
N THR A 35 -4.01 0.92 19.60
CA THR A 35 -4.57 0.15 18.49
C THR A 35 -5.39 -1.02 19.03
N GLN A 36 -6.62 -1.15 18.54
CA GLN A 36 -7.53 -2.26 18.78
C GLN A 36 -7.53 -3.19 17.57
N PHE A 37 -7.44 -4.49 17.81
CA PHE A 37 -7.52 -5.51 16.78
C PHE A 37 -8.86 -6.22 16.91
N LEU A 38 -9.69 -6.08 15.87
CA LEU A 38 -11.05 -6.59 15.82
C LEU A 38 -11.11 -7.75 14.81
N THR A 39 -11.86 -8.78 15.14
CA THR A 39 -12.04 -9.93 14.23
C THR A 39 -12.91 -9.54 13.03
N ASP A 40 -12.44 -9.83 11.83
CA ASP A 40 -13.21 -9.72 10.59
C ASP A 40 -13.83 -11.07 10.24
N SER A 41 -15.16 -11.16 10.24
CA SER A 41 -15.93 -12.37 9.95
C SER A 41 -16.21 -12.58 8.46
N SER A 42 -15.40 -11.99 7.56
CA SER A 42 -15.58 -12.15 6.12
C SER A 42 -15.59 -13.61 5.69
N LYS A 43 -16.51 -13.95 4.79
CA LYS A 43 -16.68 -15.31 4.23
C LYS A 43 -15.90 -15.51 2.92
N SER A 44 -15.36 -14.43 2.36
CA SER A 44 -14.52 -14.42 1.18
C SER A 44 -13.30 -13.54 1.41
N ILE A 45 -12.22 -13.83 0.70
CA ILE A 45 -10.96 -13.09 0.85
C ILE A 45 -10.59 -12.31 -0.41
N ILE A 46 -11.00 -12.75 -1.59
CA ILE A 46 -10.69 -12.10 -2.85
C ILE A 46 -11.70 -10.97 -3.09
N ALA A 47 -11.18 -9.80 -3.38
CA ALA A 47 -11.93 -8.66 -3.87
C ALA A 47 -11.55 -8.39 -5.33
N TYR A 48 -12.56 -8.27 -6.17
CA TYR A 48 -12.38 -7.93 -7.59
C TYR A 48 -12.49 -6.42 -7.81
N ASN A 49 -11.81 -5.92 -8.81
CA ASN A 49 -11.92 -4.54 -9.26
C ASN A 49 -11.87 -4.48 -10.79
N ASP A 50 -12.47 -3.43 -11.34
CA ASP A 50 -12.54 -3.13 -12.77
C ASP A 50 -11.69 -1.92 -13.16
N SER A 51 -10.77 -1.53 -12.28
CA SER A 51 -9.96 -0.33 -12.48
C SER A 51 -8.86 -0.56 -13.53
N PRO A 52 -8.84 0.19 -14.63
CA PRO A 52 -7.76 0.11 -15.62
C PRO A 52 -6.45 0.74 -15.11
N ASP A 53 -6.43 1.31 -13.90
CA ASP A 53 -5.27 2.02 -13.35
C ASP A 53 -4.31 1.08 -12.59
N VAL A 54 -4.71 -0.16 -12.31
CA VAL A 54 -3.92 -1.16 -11.62
C VAL A 54 -3.77 -2.39 -12.50
N GLY A 55 -2.65 -3.08 -12.37
CA GLY A 55 -2.32 -4.23 -13.24
C GLY A 55 -2.88 -5.57 -12.76
N PHE A 56 -3.93 -5.58 -11.94
CA PHE A 56 -4.57 -6.80 -11.44
C PHE A 56 -6.07 -6.58 -11.22
N ASP A 57 -6.87 -7.60 -11.52
CA ASP A 57 -8.33 -7.56 -11.34
C ASP A 57 -8.77 -8.15 -10.00
N ALA A 58 -7.91 -8.93 -9.35
CA ALA A 58 -8.18 -9.57 -8.08
C ALA A 58 -7.17 -9.15 -7.00
N SER A 59 -7.63 -8.99 -5.77
CA SER A 59 -6.77 -8.62 -4.65
C SER A 59 -7.14 -9.33 -3.36
N VAL A 60 -6.14 -9.50 -2.49
CA VAL A 60 -6.29 -10.00 -1.12
C VAL A 60 -5.85 -8.92 -0.15
N ASN A 61 -6.69 -8.64 0.84
CA ASN A 61 -6.37 -7.73 1.93
C ASN A 61 -6.61 -8.46 3.27
N PRO A 62 -5.56 -8.97 3.94
CA PRO A 62 -5.67 -9.67 5.22
C PRO A 62 -6.22 -8.81 6.34
N TYR A 63 -6.16 -7.49 6.16
CA TYR A 63 -6.56 -6.49 7.14
C TYR A 63 -7.46 -5.44 6.51
N ARG A 64 -8.30 -4.75 7.33
CA ARG A 64 -8.93 -3.47 7.01
C ARG A 64 -8.50 -2.45 8.05
N GLY A 65 -8.22 -1.21 7.63
CA GLY A 65 -7.47 -0.26 8.42
C GLY A 65 -5.96 -0.53 8.34
N CYS A 66 -5.13 0.46 8.68
CA CYS A 66 -3.69 0.35 8.52
C CYS A 66 -2.94 1.15 9.59
N GLU A 67 -2.17 0.44 10.42
CA GLU A 67 -1.38 1.06 11.48
C GLU A 67 -0.26 1.99 10.99
N HIS A 68 0.14 1.94 9.70
CA HIS A 68 1.15 2.86 9.16
C HIS A 68 0.76 4.32 9.32
N GLY A 69 -0.54 4.61 9.33
CA GLY A 69 -1.06 5.94 9.64
C GLY A 69 -0.73 7.01 8.61
N CYS A 70 -0.46 6.64 7.34
CA CYS A 70 -0.17 7.63 6.30
C CYS A 70 -1.32 8.65 6.21
N VAL A 71 -1.03 9.95 6.39
CA VAL A 71 -2.06 10.99 6.43
C VAL A 71 -2.82 11.10 5.11
N TYR A 72 -2.16 10.88 4.00
CA TYR A 72 -2.67 10.96 2.64
C TYR A 72 -3.30 9.66 2.12
N CYS A 73 -3.44 8.62 2.95
CA CYS A 73 -3.83 7.30 2.46
C CYS A 73 -5.21 7.32 1.81
N TYR A 74 -5.26 6.99 0.51
CA TYR A 74 -6.50 6.95 -0.26
C TYR A 74 -7.49 5.88 0.22
N ALA A 75 -7.02 4.90 0.99
CA ALA A 75 -7.85 3.81 1.51
C ALA A 75 -8.62 4.20 2.79
N ARG A 76 -8.31 5.31 3.43
CA ARG A 76 -8.97 5.77 4.67
C ARG A 76 -10.50 5.77 4.58
N PRO A 77 -11.14 6.26 3.48
CA PRO A 77 -12.59 6.25 3.36
C PRO A 77 -13.24 4.86 3.32
N THR A 78 -12.47 3.79 3.08
CA THR A 78 -13.02 2.43 3.13
C THR A 78 -13.43 2.01 4.55
N HIS A 79 -12.91 2.68 5.57
CA HIS A 79 -13.24 2.44 6.96
C HIS A 79 -14.64 2.90 7.33
N GLU A 80 -15.16 3.88 6.59
CA GLU A 80 -16.51 4.41 6.78
C GLU A 80 -17.61 3.37 6.49
N TYR A 81 -17.34 2.41 5.58
CA TYR A 81 -18.25 1.27 5.35
C TYR A 81 -18.35 0.29 6.54
N LEU A 82 -17.46 0.42 7.52
CA LEU A 82 -17.44 -0.37 8.75
C LEU A 82 -18.07 0.38 9.94
N GLY A 83 -18.64 1.57 9.70
CA GLY A 83 -19.16 2.43 10.76
C GLY A 83 -18.08 3.20 11.53
N PHE A 84 -16.83 3.20 11.04
CA PHE A 84 -15.71 3.91 11.67
C PHE A 84 -15.37 5.20 10.94
N SER A 85 -14.59 6.08 11.57
CA SER A 85 -14.07 7.27 10.91
C SER A 85 -12.88 6.93 10.00
N SER A 86 -12.72 7.69 8.92
CA SER A 86 -11.54 7.67 8.05
C SER A 86 -10.29 8.32 8.66
N GLY A 87 -10.39 8.90 9.86
CA GLY A 87 -9.31 9.55 10.60
C GLY A 87 -8.49 8.57 11.45
N LEU A 88 -8.48 8.81 12.76
CA LEU A 88 -7.76 7.97 13.74
C LEU A 88 -8.27 6.54 13.79
N ASP A 89 -9.57 6.32 13.59
CA ASP A 89 -10.14 4.97 13.60
C ASP A 89 -9.49 4.08 12.53
N PHE A 90 -9.17 4.63 11.35
CA PHE A 90 -8.47 3.87 10.30
C PHE A 90 -7.08 3.37 10.74
N GLU A 91 -6.43 4.06 11.67
CA GLU A 91 -5.10 3.73 12.18
C GLU A 91 -5.12 2.89 13.46
N THR A 92 -6.27 2.88 14.16
CA THR A 92 -6.37 2.34 15.52
C THR A 92 -7.39 1.23 15.68
N LYS A 93 -8.32 1.06 14.75
CA LYS A 93 -9.31 -0.01 14.76
C LYS A 93 -9.07 -0.93 13.56
N ILE A 94 -8.20 -1.91 13.74
CA ILE A 94 -7.75 -2.78 12.65
C ILE A 94 -8.60 -4.06 12.65
N MET A 95 -9.33 -4.28 11.55
CA MET A 95 -10.04 -5.54 11.32
C MET A 95 -9.05 -6.58 10.82
N VAL A 96 -9.05 -7.75 11.45
CA VAL A 96 -8.08 -8.84 11.21
C VAL A 96 -8.83 -10.06 10.69
N LYS A 97 -8.48 -10.54 9.50
CA LYS A 97 -9.05 -11.75 8.88
C LYS A 97 -8.19 -12.96 9.24
N GLU A 98 -8.39 -13.52 10.43
CA GLU A 98 -7.57 -14.61 10.96
C GLU A 98 -7.57 -15.85 10.04
N ASN A 99 -8.68 -16.11 9.35
CA ASN A 99 -8.87 -17.23 8.44
C ASN A 99 -8.56 -16.91 6.96
N ALA A 100 -7.83 -15.81 6.69
CA ALA A 100 -7.57 -15.36 5.31
C ALA A 100 -6.90 -16.44 4.44
N ALA A 101 -5.92 -17.15 4.98
CA ALA A 101 -5.21 -18.21 4.26
C ALA A 101 -6.13 -19.40 3.92
N ASP A 102 -7.01 -19.79 4.85
CA ASP A 102 -7.96 -20.90 4.61
C ASP A 102 -8.99 -20.53 3.55
N LEU A 103 -9.49 -19.28 3.60
CA LEU A 103 -10.39 -18.76 2.57
C LEU A 103 -9.71 -18.70 1.21
N LEU A 104 -8.43 -18.30 1.16
CA LEU A 104 -7.66 -18.23 -0.08
C LEU A 104 -7.43 -19.65 -0.65
N ARG A 105 -7.05 -20.60 0.18
CA ARG A 105 -6.90 -22.01 -0.21
C ARG A 105 -8.21 -22.59 -0.76
N LYS A 106 -9.32 -22.31 -0.10
CA LYS A 106 -10.66 -22.72 -0.57
C LYS A 106 -10.98 -22.12 -1.94
N GLU A 107 -10.66 -20.84 -2.15
CA GLU A 107 -10.90 -20.17 -3.43
C GLU A 107 -10.04 -20.78 -4.54
N PHE A 108 -8.74 -20.97 -4.33
CA PHE A 108 -7.83 -21.56 -5.31
C PHE A 108 -8.13 -23.03 -5.64
N SER A 109 -8.67 -23.77 -4.67
CA SER A 109 -9.12 -25.16 -4.86
C SER A 109 -10.40 -25.25 -5.69
N SER A 110 -11.16 -24.17 -5.79
CA SER A 110 -12.41 -24.15 -6.53
C SER A 110 -12.18 -24.35 -8.03
N PRO A 111 -12.94 -25.17 -8.73
CA PRO A 111 -12.86 -25.30 -10.20
C PRO A 111 -13.26 -24.01 -10.92
N LYS A 112 -13.93 -23.09 -10.24
CA LYS A 112 -14.30 -21.77 -10.77
C LYS A 112 -13.13 -20.78 -10.78
N TRP A 113 -12.11 -20.98 -9.94
CA TRP A 113 -10.94 -20.12 -9.94
C TRP A 113 -10.16 -20.24 -11.25
N ARG A 114 -9.93 -19.09 -11.88
CA ARG A 114 -9.02 -18.98 -13.03
C ARG A 114 -7.74 -18.32 -12.54
N PRO A 115 -6.58 -18.99 -12.72
CA PRO A 115 -5.29 -18.41 -12.30
C PRO A 115 -5.07 -17.05 -12.91
N GLN A 116 -4.73 -16.06 -12.08
CA GLN A 116 -4.52 -14.68 -12.48
C GLN A 116 -3.64 -13.96 -11.47
N LEU A 117 -3.09 -12.81 -11.87
CA LEU A 117 -2.31 -11.97 -10.96
C LEU A 117 -3.16 -11.48 -9.79
N LEU A 118 -2.68 -11.73 -8.58
CA LEU A 118 -3.32 -11.33 -7.34
C LEU A 118 -2.58 -10.15 -6.71
N GLY A 119 -3.27 -9.03 -6.49
CA GLY A 119 -2.72 -7.90 -5.73
C GLY A 119 -2.75 -8.17 -4.23
N MET A 120 -1.58 -8.28 -3.58
CA MET A 120 -1.49 -8.27 -2.12
C MET A 120 -1.29 -6.82 -1.67
N SER A 121 -2.17 -6.31 -0.79
CA SER A 121 -2.20 -4.89 -0.39
C SER A 121 -2.88 -3.95 -1.39
N GLY A 122 -3.97 -4.33 -1.97
CA GLY A 122 -4.75 -3.45 -2.84
C GLY A 122 -5.38 -2.25 -2.13
N VAL A 123 -5.64 -2.35 -0.82
CA VAL A 123 -6.28 -1.31 0.01
C VAL A 123 -5.42 -0.94 1.22
N THR A 124 -4.98 -1.92 2.01
CA THR A 124 -4.17 -1.70 3.22
C THR A 124 -2.81 -2.35 3.06
N ASP A 125 -1.79 -1.89 3.77
CA ASP A 125 -0.48 -2.54 3.71
C ASP A 125 -0.53 -3.87 4.45
N CYS A 126 -0.25 -4.96 3.75
CA CYS A 126 -0.25 -6.31 4.29
C CYS A 126 0.90 -6.56 5.28
N TYR A 127 1.95 -5.74 5.26
CA TYR A 127 3.05 -5.77 6.20
C TYR A 127 2.99 -4.65 7.25
N GLN A 128 1.80 -4.12 7.55
CA GLN A 128 1.63 -3.20 8.68
C GLN A 128 2.09 -3.83 10.01
N PRO A 129 2.37 -3.04 11.08
CA PRO A 129 3.02 -3.54 12.29
C PRO A 129 2.43 -4.82 12.91
N VAL A 130 1.11 -4.99 12.91
CA VAL A 130 0.44 -6.19 13.45
C VAL A 130 0.85 -7.48 12.76
N GLU A 131 1.24 -7.42 11.50
CA GLU A 131 1.67 -8.58 10.71
C GLU A 131 2.90 -9.26 11.31
N LYS A 132 3.74 -8.54 12.07
CA LYS A 132 4.87 -9.12 12.81
C LYS A 132 4.41 -10.23 13.77
N LYS A 133 3.23 -10.06 14.38
CA LYS A 133 2.66 -11.02 15.35
C LYS A 133 1.71 -12.01 14.70
N LYS A 134 0.84 -11.51 13.82
CA LYS A 134 -0.28 -12.29 13.25
C LYS A 134 0.14 -13.21 12.11
N GLN A 135 1.16 -12.84 11.32
CA GLN A 135 1.72 -13.63 10.22
C GLN A 135 0.66 -14.12 9.20
N ILE A 136 -0.41 -13.33 9.00
CA ILE A 136 -1.52 -13.71 8.11
C ILE A 136 -1.08 -13.57 6.64
N THR A 137 -0.35 -12.50 6.33
CA THR A 137 0.23 -12.29 4.99
C THR A 137 1.16 -13.44 4.62
N ARG A 138 2.04 -13.86 5.54
CA ARG A 138 2.91 -15.02 5.34
C ARG A 138 2.12 -16.27 5.00
N ARG A 139 1.10 -16.60 5.79
CA ARG A 139 0.23 -17.77 5.52
C ARG A 139 -0.50 -17.67 4.17
N CYS A 140 -0.93 -16.46 3.76
CA CYS A 140 -1.51 -16.26 2.42
C CYS A 140 -0.47 -16.49 1.31
N LEU A 141 0.78 -16.06 1.51
CA LEU A 141 1.86 -16.30 0.56
C LEU A 141 2.25 -17.78 0.47
N GLU A 142 2.21 -18.51 1.57
CA GLU A 142 2.36 -19.98 1.59
C GLU A 142 1.32 -20.66 0.71
N VAL A 143 0.05 -20.17 0.76
CA VAL A 143 -1.00 -20.67 -0.13
C VAL A 143 -0.72 -20.27 -1.60
N CYS A 144 -0.26 -19.04 -1.86
CA CYS A 144 0.13 -18.65 -3.22
C CYS A 144 1.26 -19.55 -3.77
N LEU A 145 2.24 -19.92 -2.96
CA LEU A 145 3.32 -20.84 -3.34
C LEU A 145 2.82 -22.26 -3.55
N GLU A 146 1.98 -22.76 -2.65
CA GLU A 146 1.37 -24.09 -2.74
C GLU A 146 0.64 -24.30 -4.08
N PHE A 147 -0.12 -23.30 -4.51
CA PHE A 147 -0.87 -23.32 -5.77
C PHE A 147 -0.09 -22.74 -6.97
N ARG A 148 1.06 -22.10 -6.73
CA ARG A 148 1.84 -21.36 -7.73
C ARG A 148 1.00 -20.30 -8.45
N ASN A 149 0.15 -19.58 -7.68
CA ASN A 149 -0.62 -18.48 -8.22
C ASN A 149 0.18 -17.18 -8.15
N PRO A 150 0.29 -16.40 -9.24
CA PRO A 150 1.09 -15.19 -9.24
C PRO A 150 0.51 -14.12 -8.31
N VAL A 151 1.40 -13.40 -7.62
CA VAL A 151 1.06 -12.35 -6.66
C VAL A 151 2.00 -11.16 -6.77
N VAL A 152 1.48 -9.95 -6.65
CA VAL A 152 2.27 -8.72 -6.56
C VAL A 152 2.06 -8.08 -5.19
N ILE A 153 3.17 -7.63 -4.59
CA ILE A 153 3.19 -6.99 -3.28
C ILE A 153 3.60 -5.53 -3.42
N VAL A 154 2.83 -4.65 -2.77
CA VAL A 154 3.20 -3.23 -2.62
C VAL A 154 3.22 -2.91 -1.12
N THR A 155 4.36 -2.49 -0.59
CA THR A 155 4.50 -2.21 0.85
C THR A 155 5.43 -1.04 1.15
N LYS A 156 5.27 -0.46 2.35
CA LYS A 156 6.17 0.53 2.96
C LYS A 156 7.00 -0.06 4.09
N ASN A 157 6.95 -1.39 4.27
CA ASN A 157 7.57 -2.00 5.45
C ASN A 157 8.72 -2.94 5.11
N TYR A 158 9.83 -2.78 5.83
CA TYR A 158 10.97 -3.68 5.79
C TYR A 158 10.60 -5.11 6.24
N LEU A 159 9.53 -5.26 7.03
CA LEU A 159 9.07 -6.56 7.51
C LEU A 159 8.83 -7.58 6.38
N ALA A 160 8.57 -7.12 5.17
CA ALA A 160 8.39 -7.99 4.01
C ALA A 160 9.62 -8.89 3.74
N THR A 161 10.82 -8.47 4.15
CA THR A 161 12.04 -9.29 4.02
C THR A 161 12.06 -10.55 4.92
N ARG A 162 11.15 -10.64 5.91
CA ARG A 162 10.93 -11.84 6.72
C ARG A 162 10.58 -13.06 5.87
N ASP A 163 9.79 -12.83 4.81
CA ASP A 163 9.19 -13.88 4.00
C ASP A 163 9.97 -14.16 2.71
N ILE A 164 11.26 -13.81 2.69
CA ILE A 164 12.16 -13.96 1.53
C ILE A 164 12.26 -15.41 1.07
N ASP A 165 12.17 -16.37 1.98
CA ASP A 165 12.17 -17.79 1.71
C ASP A 165 11.01 -18.17 0.76
N ILE A 166 9.79 -17.76 1.07
CA ILE A 166 8.61 -18.01 0.24
C ILE A 166 8.69 -17.23 -1.07
N LEU A 167 9.10 -15.96 -1.00
CA LEU A 167 9.15 -15.08 -2.16
C LEU A 167 10.22 -15.53 -3.18
N SER A 168 11.35 -16.07 -2.71
CA SER A 168 12.38 -16.65 -3.60
C SER A 168 11.86 -17.88 -4.34
N GLU A 169 11.10 -18.74 -3.66
CA GLU A 169 10.49 -19.90 -4.31
C GLU A 169 9.43 -19.48 -5.35
N LEU A 170 8.59 -18.48 -5.04
CA LEU A 170 7.63 -17.92 -6.00
C LEU A 170 8.33 -17.30 -7.22
N ALA A 171 9.50 -16.67 -7.02
CA ALA A 171 10.28 -16.07 -8.11
C ALA A 171 10.78 -17.11 -9.14
N ARG A 172 11.04 -18.34 -8.71
CA ARG A 172 11.44 -19.45 -9.62
C ARG A 172 10.36 -19.85 -10.62
N TYR A 173 9.11 -19.46 -10.35
CA TYR A 173 7.94 -19.76 -11.20
C TYR A 173 7.40 -18.50 -11.89
N ASP A 174 8.11 -17.37 -11.84
CA ASP A 174 7.62 -16.06 -12.32
C ASP A 174 6.28 -15.67 -11.67
N CYS A 175 6.10 -16.04 -10.40
CA CYS A 175 4.87 -15.85 -9.65
C CYS A 175 4.94 -14.72 -8.60
N ILE A 176 5.98 -13.89 -8.61
CA ILE A 176 6.13 -12.79 -7.65
C ILE A 176 6.73 -11.53 -8.26
N GLY A 177 6.21 -10.40 -7.84
CA GLY A 177 6.83 -9.09 -8.00
C GLY A 177 6.66 -8.28 -6.71
N VAL A 178 7.73 -7.67 -6.25
CA VAL A 178 7.71 -6.83 -5.05
C VAL A 178 7.95 -5.38 -5.41
N THR A 179 7.21 -4.48 -4.77
CA THR A 179 7.37 -3.04 -4.95
C THR A 179 7.44 -2.37 -3.59
N ILE A 180 8.52 -1.63 -3.34
CA ILE A 180 8.68 -0.82 -2.13
C ILE A 180 8.29 0.62 -2.43
N SER A 181 7.33 1.15 -1.67
CA SER A 181 6.95 2.56 -1.81
C SER A 181 7.98 3.48 -1.15
N LEU A 182 8.49 4.45 -1.92
CA LEU A 182 9.40 5.50 -1.48
C LEU A 182 8.76 6.86 -1.76
N THR A 183 8.21 7.50 -0.74
CA THR A 183 7.53 8.80 -0.86
C THR A 183 8.52 9.96 -0.79
N THR A 184 9.54 9.83 0.03
CA THR A 184 10.62 10.80 0.28
C THR A 184 11.85 10.07 0.83
N LEU A 185 13.02 10.66 0.68
CA LEU A 185 14.26 10.24 1.36
C LEU A 185 14.50 11.01 2.66
N ASP A 186 13.80 12.13 2.86
CA ASP A 186 13.86 12.89 4.11
C ASP A 186 13.19 12.13 5.25
N GLN A 187 13.98 11.74 6.25
CA GLN A 187 13.50 10.98 7.39
C GLN A 187 12.50 11.75 8.25
N LYS A 188 12.66 13.08 8.39
CA LYS A 188 11.74 13.90 9.17
C LYS A 188 10.39 13.99 8.47
N LEU A 189 10.40 14.30 7.18
CA LEU A 189 9.18 14.34 6.37
C LEU A 189 8.49 12.96 6.33
N SER A 190 9.24 11.89 6.14
CA SER A 190 8.70 10.51 6.19
C SER A 190 8.01 10.21 7.53
N SER A 191 8.62 10.62 8.65
CA SER A 191 8.05 10.40 9.98
C SER A 191 6.76 11.18 10.23
N LEU A 192 6.59 12.34 9.58
CA LEU A 192 5.37 13.15 9.64
C LEU A 192 4.26 12.60 8.72
N LEU A 193 4.62 12.18 7.50
CA LEU A 193 3.68 11.66 6.50
C LEU A 193 3.20 10.24 6.81
N GLU A 194 4.08 9.39 7.35
CA GLU A 194 3.96 7.93 7.46
C GLU A 194 4.51 7.43 8.80
N PRO A 195 3.94 7.84 9.94
CA PRO A 195 4.58 7.79 11.26
C PRO A 195 4.97 6.39 11.75
N ARG A 196 4.32 5.33 11.27
CA ARG A 196 4.57 3.94 11.68
C ARG A 196 5.02 3.03 10.55
N ALA A 197 5.30 3.58 9.38
CA ALA A 197 5.94 2.86 8.28
C ALA A 197 7.47 2.79 8.49
N SER A 198 8.14 1.92 7.76
CA SER A 198 9.60 1.85 7.79
C SER A 198 10.23 3.14 7.30
N ARG A 199 11.32 3.58 7.94
CA ARG A 199 12.10 4.75 7.52
C ARG A 199 12.68 4.55 6.12
N PRO A 200 12.95 5.63 5.34
CA PRO A 200 13.46 5.52 3.98
C PRO A 200 14.69 4.63 3.83
N ALA A 201 15.67 4.76 4.72
CA ALA A 201 16.87 3.90 4.71
C ALA A 201 16.56 2.41 4.87
N ARG A 202 15.54 2.05 5.69
CA ARG A 202 15.10 0.65 5.84
C ARG A 202 14.36 0.15 4.61
N ARG A 203 13.62 1.03 3.91
CA ARG A 203 12.95 0.67 2.65
C ARG A 203 13.98 0.41 1.54
N LEU A 204 15.04 1.21 1.45
CA LEU A 204 16.16 0.96 0.54
C LEU A 204 16.89 -0.34 0.89
N ALA A 205 17.11 -0.61 2.18
CA ALA A 205 17.65 -1.90 2.62
C ALA A 205 16.76 -3.09 2.23
N ALA A 206 15.42 -2.94 2.27
CA ALA A 206 14.50 -3.97 1.78
C ALA A 206 14.68 -4.22 0.28
N ILE A 207 14.77 -3.16 -0.53
CA ILE A 207 15.04 -3.28 -1.98
C ILE A 207 16.32 -4.08 -2.20
N LYS A 208 17.42 -3.72 -1.51
CA LYS A 208 18.68 -4.43 -1.63
C LYS A 208 18.55 -5.90 -1.25
N THR A 209 17.88 -6.21 -0.14
CA THR A 209 17.70 -7.58 0.34
C THR A 209 16.95 -8.44 -0.68
N PHE A 210 15.90 -7.91 -1.31
CA PHE A 210 15.16 -8.63 -2.35
C PHE A 210 15.97 -8.78 -3.64
N ALA A 211 16.71 -7.73 -4.05
CA ALA A 211 17.58 -7.80 -5.21
C ALA A 211 18.69 -8.85 -5.05
N ASP A 212 19.35 -8.87 -3.89
CA ASP A 212 20.39 -9.84 -3.57
C ASP A 212 19.85 -11.29 -3.57
N ALA A 213 18.56 -11.47 -3.28
CA ALA A 213 17.88 -12.79 -3.33
C ALA A 213 17.32 -13.15 -4.73
N GLY A 214 17.54 -12.33 -5.75
CA GLY A 214 17.04 -12.57 -7.09
C GLY A 214 15.52 -12.39 -7.27
N ILE A 215 14.84 -11.77 -6.30
CA ILE A 215 13.41 -11.50 -6.36
C ILE A 215 13.17 -10.24 -7.20
N PRO A 216 12.24 -10.27 -8.20
CA PRO A 216 11.88 -9.10 -9.00
C PRO A 216 11.41 -7.96 -8.09
N ILE A 217 12.23 -6.88 -8.01
CA ILE A 217 12.01 -5.76 -7.10
C ILE A 217 12.01 -4.43 -7.84
N GLY A 218 11.02 -3.60 -7.54
CA GLY A 218 10.93 -2.23 -8.02
C GLY A 218 10.61 -1.24 -6.89
N TYR A 219 10.53 0.04 -7.25
CA TYR A 219 10.05 1.05 -6.33
C TYR A 219 8.84 1.81 -6.90
N LEU A 220 8.03 2.34 -5.99
CA LEU A 220 6.89 3.18 -6.32
C LEU A 220 7.01 4.50 -5.56
N GLN A 221 7.19 5.63 -6.28
CA GLN A 221 7.07 6.95 -5.67
C GLN A 221 5.58 7.29 -5.50
N ALA A 222 5.00 6.81 -4.41
CA ALA A 222 3.57 6.91 -4.16
C ALA A 222 3.23 7.25 -2.71
N PRO A 223 2.67 8.46 -2.54
CA PRO A 223 2.40 9.45 -3.59
C PRO A 223 3.62 10.33 -3.92
N MET A 224 3.67 10.81 -5.16
CA MET A 224 4.44 12.00 -5.52
C MET A 224 3.56 13.21 -5.20
N ILE A 225 4.01 14.05 -4.25
CA ILE A 225 3.24 15.19 -3.75
C ILE A 225 3.77 16.47 -4.41
N PRO A 226 2.97 17.16 -5.26
CA PRO A 226 3.42 18.36 -5.95
C PRO A 226 3.85 19.47 -4.98
N GLY A 227 5.06 19.96 -5.17
CA GLY A 227 5.64 21.03 -4.33
C GLY A 227 6.13 20.58 -2.95
N LEU A 228 6.09 19.25 -2.66
CA LEU A 228 6.62 18.71 -1.41
C LEU A 228 7.64 17.59 -1.64
N THR A 229 7.32 16.56 -2.43
CA THR A 229 8.21 15.41 -2.67
C THR A 229 8.53 15.16 -4.14
N ASP A 230 7.92 15.90 -5.06
CA ASP A 230 8.11 15.78 -6.51
C ASP A 230 9.56 16.04 -6.94
N ALA A 231 10.21 17.03 -6.34
CA ALA A 231 11.60 17.38 -6.63
C ALA A 231 12.61 16.30 -6.22
N GLU A 232 12.24 15.37 -5.34
CA GLU A 232 13.11 14.28 -4.90
C GLU A 232 13.20 13.12 -5.92
N ALA A 233 12.38 13.12 -6.99
CA ALA A 233 12.32 12.00 -7.94
C ALA A 233 13.70 11.56 -8.48
N PRO A 234 14.65 12.44 -8.85
CA PRO A 234 15.98 12.02 -9.26
C PRO A 234 16.78 11.31 -8.16
N ALA A 235 16.76 11.85 -6.95
CA ALA A 235 17.47 11.28 -5.80
C ALA A 235 16.88 9.92 -5.38
N ILE A 236 15.55 9.80 -5.36
CA ILE A 236 14.85 8.54 -5.06
C ILE A 236 15.17 7.48 -6.12
N ALA A 237 15.13 7.83 -7.40
CA ALA A 237 15.45 6.92 -8.49
C ALA A 237 16.88 6.39 -8.39
N GLN A 238 17.86 7.29 -8.16
CA GLN A 238 19.25 6.92 -7.99
C GLN A 238 19.46 6.01 -6.78
N ALA A 239 18.89 6.35 -5.63
CA ALA A 239 18.99 5.53 -4.41
C ALA A 239 18.36 4.15 -4.58
N ALA A 240 17.18 4.07 -5.21
CA ALA A 240 16.49 2.81 -5.47
C ALA A 240 17.26 1.94 -6.47
N ALA A 241 17.81 2.52 -7.55
CA ALA A 241 18.66 1.80 -8.52
C ALA A 241 19.93 1.27 -7.86
N SER A 242 20.61 2.08 -7.04
CA SER A 242 21.80 1.65 -6.30
C SER A 242 21.49 0.53 -5.29
N ALA A 243 20.25 0.44 -4.81
CA ALA A 243 19.77 -0.66 -3.98
C ALA A 243 19.33 -1.90 -4.79
N GLY A 244 19.28 -1.82 -6.14
CA GLY A 244 18.96 -2.95 -7.01
C GLY A 244 17.54 -2.96 -7.57
N ALA A 245 16.77 -1.88 -7.44
CA ALA A 245 15.46 -1.77 -8.09
C ALA A 245 15.60 -1.80 -9.62
N THR A 246 14.81 -2.63 -10.31
CA THR A 246 14.89 -2.85 -11.75
C THR A 246 13.74 -2.22 -12.52
N PHE A 247 12.61 -1.94 -11.88
CA PHE A 247 11.45 -1.26 -12.44
C PHE A 247 10.91 -0.21 -11.48
N ALA A 248 10.14 0.74 -11.99
CA ALA A 248 9.65 1.85 -11.20
C ALA A 248 8.30 2.37 -11.69
N GLY A 249 7.58 3.01 -10.77
CA GLY A 249 6.37 3.75 -11.05
C GLY A 249 6.20 4.95 -10.12
N TYR A 250 5.22 5.82 -10.42
CA TYR A 250 4.78 6.84 -9.48
C TYR A 250 3.26 6.96 -9.49
N VAL A 251 2.70 7.52 -8.45
CA VAL A 251 1.29 7.90 -8.36
C VAL A 251 1.21 9.32 -7.80
N ALA A 252 0.57 10.23 -8.54
CA ALA A 252 0.30 11.57 -8.05
C ALA A 252 -0.66 11.54 -6.86
N LEU A 253 -0.46 12.42 -5.90
CA LEU A 253 -1.27 12.48 -4.67
C LEU A 253 -2.77 12.46 -4.97
N ARG A 254 -3.51 11.63 -4.24
CA ARG A 254 -4.98 11.48 -4.28
C ARG A 254 -5.55 11.77 -2.90
N LEU A 255 -6.56 12.63 -2.84
CA LEU A 255 -7.20 13.06 -1.59
C LEU A 255 -8.72 12.82 -1.63
N PRO A 256 -9.20 11.56 -1.68
CA PRO A 256 -10.62 11.29 -1.76
C PRO A 256 -11.33 11.62 -0.45
N PHE A 257 -12.53 12.18 -0.57
CA PHE A 257 -13.46 12.46 0.53
C PHE A 257 -12.79 13.22 1.70
N ALA A 258 -12.87 12.70 2.91
CA ALA A 258 -12.30 13.32 4.11
C ALA A 258 -10.76 13.37 4.14
N VAL A 259 -10.08 12.61 3.26
CA VAL A 259 -8.61 12.64 3.20
C VAL A 259 -8.08 14.03 2.83
N LYS A 260 -8.82 14.83 2.02
CA LYS A 260 -8.46 16.24 1.74
C LYS A 260 -8.42 17.08 3.01
N THR A 261 -9.45 17.01 3.84
CA THR A 261 -9.50 17.77 5.10
C THR A 261 -8.39 17.34 6.06
N LEU A 262 -8.14 16.03 6.17
CA LEU A 262 -7.05 15.51 6.99
C LEU A 262 -5.68 16.01 6.51
N PHE A 263 -5.46 16.05 5.19
CA PHE A 263 -4.22 16.52 4.61
C PHE A 263 -4.06 18.04 4.72
N GLU A 264 -5.13 18.81 4.56
CA GLU A 264 -5.14 20.27 4.79
C GLU A 264 -4.80 20.63 6.24
N GLN A 265 -5.39 19.92 7.23
CA GLN A 265 -5.07 20.07 8.65
C GLN A 265 -3.62 19.69 8.95
N TRP A 266 -3.12 18.63 8.34
CA TRP A 266 -1.73 18.22 8.45
C TRP A 266 -0.76 19.27 7.89
N LEU A 267 -1.07 19.87 6.73
CA LEU A 267 -0.28 20.95 6.16
C LEU A 267 -0.28 22.19 7.05
N GLU A 268 -1.43 22.55 7.62
CA GLU A 268 -1.53 23.66 8.58
C GLU A 268 -0.62 23.44 9.79
N GLN A 269 -0.58 22.24 10.31
CA GLN A 269 0.19 21.90 11.50
C GLN A 269 1.70 21.85 11.23
N HIS A 270 2.13 21.35 10.07
CA HIS A 270 3.54 21.03 9.81
C HIS A 270 4.22 21.93 8.79
N PHE A 271 3.47 22.58 7.91
CA PHE A 271 3.96 23.41 6.82
C PHE A 271 3.06 24.63 6.57
N PRO A 272 2.71 25.44 7.60
CA PRO A 272 1.78 26.55 7.45
C PRO A 272 2.21 27.53 6.35
N ASP A 273 3.50 27.89 6.29
CA ASP A 273 4.05 28.84 5.29
C ASP A 273 4.02 28.30 3.86
N ARG A 274 3.91 26.98 3.67
CA ARG A 274 3.91 26.32 2.36
C ARG A 274 2.55 25.74 1.98
N LYS A 275 1.59 25.74 2.90
CA LYS A 275 0.27 25.10 2.74
C LYS A 275 -0.41 25.51 1.43
N GLU A 276 -0.63 26.80 1.23
CA GLU A 276 -1.34 27.28 0.04
C GLU A 276 -0.57 27.00 -1.26
N LYS A 277 0.75 27.08 -1.25
CA LYS A 277 1.58 26.74 -2.40
C LYS A 277 1.40 25.27 -2.79
N ILE A 278 1.41 24.35 -1.82
CA ILE A 278 1.24 22.90 -2.04
C ILE A 278 -0.18 22.63 -2.53
N LEU A 279 -1.21 23.17 -1.87
CA LEU A 279 -2.61 22.99 -2.26
C LEU A 279 -2.88 23.52 -3.68
N ASN A 280 -2.32 24.67 -4.05
CA ASN A 280 -2.47 25.25 -5.38
C ASN A 280 -1.80 24.35 -6.45
N ARG A 281 -0.67 23.75 -6.17
CA ARG A 281 -0.04 22.79 -7.08
C ARG A 281 -0.87 21.50 -7.22
N ILE A 282 -1.49 21.01 -6.14
CA ILE A 282 -2.42 19.89 -6.20
C ILE A 282 -3.65 20.24 -7.05
N ARG A 283 -4.23 21.44 -6.86
CA ARG A 283 -5.34 21.93 -7.67
C ARG A 283 -4.98 22.01 -9.16
N ALA A 284 -3.77 22.49 -9.45
CA ALA A 284 -3.27 22.64 -10.83
C ALA A 284 -3.19 21.30 -11.59
N ILE A 285 -2.92 20.20 -10.91
CA ILE A 285 -2.91 18.86 -11.54
C ILE A 285 -4.25 18.13 -11.45
N ARG A 286 -5.30 18.76 -10.88
CA ARG A 286 -6.61 18.16 -10.61
C ARG A 286 -7.79 19.01 -11.13
N GLY A 287 -7.56 19.82 -12.18
CA GLY A 287 -8.60 20.66 -12.77
C GLY A 287 -9.21 21.66 -11.77
N GLY A 288 -8.39 22.28 -10.90
CA GLY A 288 -8.81 23.24 -9.88
C GLY A 288 -9.34 22.62 -8.59
N LYS A 289 -9.42 21.28 -8.48
CA LYS A 289 -9.91 20.55 -7.29
C LYS A 289 -8.73 19.93 -6.50
N LEU A 290 -8.97 19.43 -5.31
CA LEU A 290 -7.96 18.70 -4.53
C LEU A 290 -7.94 17.19 -4.81
N ASN A 291 -8.98 16.67 -5.47
CA ASN A 291 -9.09 15.26 -5.86
C ASN A 291 -9.77 15.12 -7.22
N ASP A 292 -9.36 14.11 -7.94
CA ASP A 292 -9.98 13.61 -9.16
C ASP A 292 -10.32 12.12 -8.97
N ALA A 293 -11.53 11.72 -9.32
CA ALA A 293 -12.00 10.33 -9.21
C ALA A 293 -11.92 9.57 -10.54
N ASN A 294 -11.66 10.25 -11.66
CA ASN A 294 -11.66 9.65 -12.98
C ASN A 294 -10.49 8.67 -13.15
N PHE A 295 -10.74 7.57 -13.82
CA PHE A 295 -9.67 6.64 -14.19
C PHE A 295 -8.59 7.34 -15.03
N LYS A 296 -7.37 6.83 -14.96
CA LYS A 296 -6.14 7.37 -15.59
C LYS A 296 -5.70 8.71 -14.97
N SER A 297 -6.48 9.79 -15.10
CA SER A 297 -6.11 11.12 -14.59
C SER A 297 -5.93 11.14 -13.06
N ARG A 298 -6.74 10.37 -12.31
CA ARG A 298 -6.58 10.25 -10.85
C ARG A 298 -5.21 9.73 -10.42
N MET A 299 -4.53 8.94 -11.27
CA MET A 299 -3.22 8.34 -10.96
C MET A 299 -2.05 9.25 -11.35
N ARG A 300 -2.22 10.08 -12.37
CA ARG A 300 -1.12 10.86 -12.98
C ARG A 300 -1.31 12.37 -12.83
N GLY A 301 -2.55 12.85 -12.77
CA GLY A 301 -2.89 14.26 -12.91
C GLY A 301 -2.97 14.69 -14.37
N GLU A 302 -3.37 15.94 -14.57
CA GLU A 302 -3.50 16.58 -15.87
C GLU A 302 -2.89 18.00 -15.85
N GLY A 303 -2.58 18.55 -17.03
CA GLY A 303 -2.02 19.88 -17.20
C GLY A 303 -0.49 19.94 -17.04
N ILE A 304 0.06 21.14 -17.23
CA ILE A 304 1.49 21.38 -17.39
C ILE A 304 2.31 20.81 -16.21
N PHE A 305 1.87 21.02 -14.97
CA PHE A 305 2.60 20.51 -13.80
C PHE A 305 2.59 18.99 -13.71
N ALA A 306 1.50 18.31 -14.14
CA ALA A 306 1.44 16.87 -14.18
C ALA A 306 2.39 16.31 -15.26
N GLU A 307 2.48 16.96 -16.39
CA GLU A 307 3.43 16.63 -17.46
C GLU A 307 4.87 16.82 -17.00
N GLN A 308 5.19 17.93 -16.36
CA GLN A 308 6.53 18.17 -15.77
C GLN A 308 6.90 17.09 -14.75
N MET A 309 5.98 16.70 -13.87
CA MET A 309 6.22 15.60 -12.91
C MET A 309 6.49 14.27 -13.63
N LYS A 310 5.76 13.97 -14.68
CA LYS A 310 5.94 12.78 -15.53
C LYS A 310 7.30 12.79 -16.21
N GLU A 311 7.66 13.89 -16.84
CA GLU A 311 8.96 14.04 -17.54
C GLU A 311 10.13 13.97 -16.56
N LEU A 312 10.03 14.64 -15.40
CA LEU A 312 11.04 14.55 -14.35
C LEU A 312 11.23 13.11 -13.88
N PHE A 313 10.13 12.39 -13.61
CA PHE A 313 10.19 10.99 -13.21
C PHE A 313 10.82 10.11 -14.29
N GLN A 314 10.40 10.25 -15.55
CA GLN A 314 10.95 9.50 -16.66
C GLN A 314 12.45 9.78 -16.88
N LEU A 315 12.87 11.04 -16.77
CA LEU A 315 14.28 11.41 -16.85
C LEU A 315 15.07 10.80 -15.68
N ALA A 316 14.50 10.84 -14.47
CA ALA A 316 15.12 10.30 -13.27
C ALA A 316 15.39 8.80 -13.40
N ILE A 317 14.39 8.01 -13.79
CA ILE A 317 14.55 6.54 -13.93
C ILE A 317 15.53 6.18 -15.06
N ARG A 318 15.50 6.92 -16.21
CA ARG A 318 16.48 6.70 -17.30
C ARG A 318 17.91 7.00 -16.85
N LYS A 319 18.16 8.13 -16.15
CA LYS A 319 19.48 8.47 -15.64
C LYS A 319 19.98 7.48 -14.58
N ALA A 320 19.07 6.91 -13.79
CA ALA A 320 19.40 5.91 -12.79
C ALA A 320 19.59 4.50 -13.39
N GLY A 321 19.37 4.30 -14.71
CA GLY A 321 19.53 3.01 -15.35
C GLY A 321 18.39 2.03 -15.09
N ILE A 322 17.23 2.51 -14.61
CA ILE A 322 16.03 1.67 -14.42
C ILE A 322 15.29 1.58 -15.76
N THR A 323 15.49 0.49 -16.48
CA THR A 323 15.00 0.32 -17.86
C THR A 323 14.02 -0.83 -18.01
N ARG A 324 13.94 -1.73 -17.03
CA ARG A 324 13.05 -2.88 -17.12
C ARG A 324 11.60 -2.45 -16.98
N ARG A 325 10.73 -3.13 -17.71
CA ARG A 325 9.27 -3.06 -17.50
C ARG A 325 8.92 -3.83 -16.24
N TRP A 326 7.68 -3.66 -15.78
CA TRP A 326 7.12 -4.51 -14.75
C TRP A 326 7.32 -5.98 -15.12
N PRO A 327 7.58 -6.88 -14.15
CA PRO A 327 7.75 -8.30 -14.44
C PRO A 327 6.50 -8.86 -15.10
N GLU A 328 6.70 -9.76 -16.04
CA GLU A 328 5.63 -10.60 -16.57
C GLU A 328 5.39 -11.74 -15.60
N PHE A 329 4.13 -12.04 -15.33
CA PHE A 329 3.74 -13.06 -14.38
C PHE A 329 3.20 -14.27 -15.11
N SER A 330 3.66 -15.46 -14.71
CA SER A 330 3.20 -16.71 -15.29
C SER A 330 2.05 -17.32 -14.49
N THR A 331 1.03 -17.81 -15.19
CA THR A 331 -0.02 -18.67 -14.65
C THR A 331 0.12 -20.14 -15.08
N GLU A 332 1.12 -20.46 -15.90
CA GLU A 332 1.33 -21.79 -16.46
C GLU A 332 1.71 -22.83 -15.40
N HIS A 333 2.36 -22.36 -14.34
CA HIS A 333 2.78 -23.20 -13.23
C HIS A 333 1.68 -23.44 -12.20
N PHE A 334 0.49 -22.87 -12.38
CA PHE A 334 -0.61 -23.05 -11.44
C PHE A 334 -0.99 -24.52 -11.31
N ARG A 335 -1.17 -24.97 -10.07
CA ARG A 335 -1.58 -26.33 -9.75
C ARG A 335 -2.64 -26.34 -8.65
N ARG A 336 -3.42 -27.41 -8.57
CA ARG A 336 -4.29 -27.72 -7.43
C ARG A 336 -3.70 -28.94 -6.74
N PRO A 337 -3.06 -28.77 -5.58
CA PRO A 337 -2.53 -29.92 -4.83
C PRO A 337 -3.64 -30.92 -4.51
N SER A 338 -3.39 -32.20 -4.75
CA SER A 338 -4.28 -33.25 -4.31
C SER A 338 -4.00 -33.52 -2.82
N TYR A 339 -5.01 -33.33 -1.99
CA TYR A 339 -4.96 -33.71 -0.57
C TYR A 339 -5.42 -35.15 -0.34
N SER A 340 -5.56 -35.93 -1.41
CA SER A 340 -5.85 -37.35 -1.27
C SER A 340 -4.63 -38.07 -0.67
N PRO A 341 -4.80 -38.91 0.36
CA PRO A 341 -3.71 -39.74 0.87
C PRO A 341 -3.24 -40.80 -0.15
N GLN A 342 -3.94 -40.91 -1.26
CA GLN A 342 -3.55 -41.77 -2.36
C GLN A 342 -2.67 -41.00 -3.34
N LEU A 343 -1.37 -41.28 -3.34
CA LEU A 343 -0.45 -40.82 -4.37
C LEU A 343 -1.00 -41.27 -5.73
N GLY A 344 -1.11 -40.31 -6.65
CA GLY A 344 -1.44 -40.67 -8.04
C GLY A 344 -0.36 -41.59 -8.60
N LEU A 345 -0.75 -42.56 -9.38
CA LEU A 345 0.16 -43.59 -9.94
C LEU A 345 1.29 -42.99 -10.81
N PHE A 346 1.23 -41.69 -11.09
CA PHE A 346 2.14 -40.93 -11.96
C PHE A 346 2.64 -39.63 -11.32
N ASP A 347 2.50 -39.46 -9.99
CA ASP A 347 3.17 -38.32 -9.32
C ASP A 347 4.68 -38.58 -9.27
N PRO A 348 5.53 -37.63 -9.75
CA PRO A 348 6.96 -37.77 -9.78
C PRO A 348 7.57 -37.76 -8.39
#